data_b4b6eea32f1a66211e68fded0431a6de
#
_entry.id   b4b6eea32f1a66211e68fded0431a6de
#
_cell.length_a   1.000
_cell.length_b   1.000
_cell.length_c   1.000
_cell.angle_alpha   90.00
_cell.angle_beta   90.00
_cell.angle_gamma   90.00
#
_symmetry.space_group_name_H-M   'P 1'
#
loop_
_entity.id
_entity.type
_entity.pdbx_description
1 polymer ?
#
loop_
_entity_poly.entity_id
_entity_poly.type
_entity_poly.pdbx_seq_one_letter_code
_entity_poly.pdbx_strand_id
1 'polypeptide(L)'
;MTDKMLVFVPAYNCEPQIGTTVRRIAGNASRFVDEVVIVDNGSKDGTVREAIKAVDALSSIPAQVVRNSHNYNLGGSHKSAFRYAREKGFTHVIVLHGDDQADINDVVGLIESGAHRRHDACLGARFMSASELKGYSRFRTLGNHVFNLLFTAVSGRRVHDLGSGLNVFARSAFCDEDVHFYADDLRFNIYLLLGLIHKKFQITFFPITWKEEDQVSNVRLWSQSRRTLSIAVEYVTERKRFFKEDHRDVPRDAYSFDVLHRNAAAEGMSTHG
;
A
#
# COMPACT_ATOMS: atom_id res chain seq x y z
N MET A 1 1.86 -20.00 14.89
CA MET A 1 1.91 -20.05 13.41
C MET A 1 3.09 -19.21 12.98
N THR A 2 3.87 -19.69 12.03
CA THR A 2 4.93 -18.90 11.39
C THR A 2 4.29 -17.82 10.51
N ASP A 3 4.87 -16.62 10.49
CA ASP A 3 4.40 -15.58 9.58
C ASP A 3 4.65 -16.02 8.13
N LYS A 4 3.75 -15.64 7.25
CA LYS A 4 3.90 -15.75 5.81
C LYS A 4 3.62 -14.38 5.21
N MET A 5 4.68 -13.72 4.72
CA MET A 5 4.64 -12.31 4.32
C MET A 5 4.74 -12.15 2.81
N LEU A 6 3.77 -11.45 2.25
CA LEU A 6 3.75 -10.99 0.87
C LEU A 6 4.24 -9.55 0.80
N VAL A 7 5.19 -9.24 -0.07
CA VAL A 7 5.45 -7.86 -0.51
C VAL A 7 4.62 -7.59 -1.76
N PHE A 8 3.67 -6.68 -1.66
CA PHE A 8 2.88 -6.17 -2.76
C PHE A 8 3.43 -4.83 -3.24
N VAL A 9 3.76 -4.74 -4.53
CA VAL A 9 4.29 -3.53 -5.15
C VAL A 9 3.31 -3.04 -6.22
N PRO A 10 2.42 -2.06 -5.92
CA PRO A 10 1.62 -1.40 -6.94
C PRO A 10 2.52 -0.57 -7.86
N ALA A 11 2.38 -0.77 -9.17
CA ALA A 11 3.18 -0.10 -10.19
C ALA A 11 2.29 0.51 -11.28
N TYR A 12 2.55 1.78 -11.61
CA TYR A 12 1.90 2.47 -12.73
C TYR A 12 2.77 3.59 -13.26
N ASN A 13 3.29 3.43 -14.49
CA ASN A 13 4.18 4.40 -15.15
C ASN A 13 5.34 4.84 -14.23
N CYS A 14 6.09 3.86 -13.72
CA CYS A 14 7.24 4.08 -12.83
C CYS A 14 8.51 3.37 -13.37
N GLU A 15 8.69 3.35 -14.69
CA GLU A 15 9.86 2.74 -15.35
C GLU A 15 11.20 3.12 -14.72
N PRO A 16 11.49 4.41 -14.40
CA PRO A 16 12.78 4.78 -13.82
C PRO A 16 13.00 4.26 -12.40
N GLN A 17 11.92 4.04 -11.63
CA GLN A 17 11.98 3.78 -10.19
C GLN A 17 11.84 2.31 -9.84
N ILE A 18 10.98 1.56 -10.58
CA ILE A 18 10.54 0.20 -10.18
C ILE A 18 11.72 -0.76 -9.97
N GLY A 19 12.74 -0.68 -10.81
CA GLY A 19 13.93 -1.52 -10.68
C GLY A 19 14.71 -1.29 -9.38
N THR A 20 14.79 -0.05 -8.90
CA THR A 20 15.45 0.30 -7.64
C THR A 20 14.61 -0.14 -6.45
N THR A 21 13.29 0.13 -6.48
CA THR A 21 12.35 -0.32 -5.45
C THR A 21 12.47 -1.81 -5.20
N VAL A 22 12.42 -2.62 -6.26
CA VAL A 22 12.45 -4.09 -6.15
C VAL A 22 13.81 -4.59 -5.65
N ARG A 23 14.92 -4.05 -6.15
CA ARG A 23 16.26 -4.45 -5.67
C ARG A 23 16.47 -4.21 -4.17
N ARG A 24 15.86 -3.17 -3.58
CA ARG A 24 15.94 -2.94 -2.12
C ARG A 24 15.31 -4.06 -1.30
N ILE A 25 14.33 -4.81 -1.86
CA ILE A 25 13.71 -5.94 -1.17
C ILE A 25 14.76 -7.05 -0.87
N ALA A 26 15.75 -7.20 -1.73
CA ALA A 26 16.85 -8.17 -1.53
C ALA A 26 17.80 -7.81 -0.35
N GLY A 27 17.62 -6.63 0.27
CA GLY A 27 18.41 -6.19 1.43
C GLY A 27 17.96 -6.84 2.74
N ASN A 28 18.04 -6.09 3.84
CA ASN A 28 17.74 -6.59 5.19
C ASN A 28 16.30 -7.10 5.36
N ALA A 29 15.35 -6.59 4.56
CA ALA A 29 13.97 -7.03 4.60
C ALA A 29 13.74 -8.43 4.02
N SER A 30 14.64 -8.93 3.15
CA SER A 30 14.51 -10.20 2.44
C SER A 30 14.22 -11.40 3.33
N ARG A 31 14.82 -11.44 4.52
CA ARG A 31 14.67 -12.54 5.50
C ARG A 31 13.24 -12.70 6.06
N PHE A 32 12.37 -11.73 5.82
CA PHE A 32 10.98 -11.75 6.26
C PHE A 32 9.98 -11.90 5.11
N VAL A 33 10.47 -12.00 3.88
CA VAL A 33 9.63 -11.99 2.67
C VAL A 33 9.55 -13.39 2.09
N ASP A 34 8.33 -13.92 2.01
CA ASP A 34 8.07 -15.23 1.41
C ASP A 34 7.77 -15.11 -0.10
N GLU A 35 7.21 -13.99 -0.54
CA GLU A 35 6.91 -13.75 -1.95
C GLU A 35 6.82 -12.25 -2.26
N VAL A 36 7.19 -11.88 -3.48
CA VAL A 36 7.01 -10.53 -4.02
C VAL A 36 6.06 -10.57 -5.21
N VAL A 37 5.02 -9.74 -5.18
CA VAL A 37 4.10 -9.56 -6.31
C VAL A 37 4.10 -8.10 -6.75
N ILE A 38 4.58 -7.84 -7.97
CA ILE A 38 4.50 -6.53 -8.60
C ILE A 38 3.22 -6.50 -9.44
N VAL A 39 2.31 -5.59 -9.10
CA VAL A 39 1.03 -5.45 -9.80
C VAL A 39 1.08 -4.23 -10.70
N ASP A 40 1.29 -4.47 -11.99
CA ASP A 40 1.18 -3.44 -13.02
C ASP A 40 -0.29 -3.08 -13.25
N ASN A 41 -0.61 -1.80 -13.10
CA ASN A 41 -1.97 -1.29 -13.26
C ASN A 41 -2.24 -0.74 -14.67
N GLY A 42 -1.64 -1.36 -15.70
CA GLY A 42 -1.78 -0.98 -17.10
C GLY A 42 -0.84 0.15 -17.51
N SER A 43 0.44 0.06 -17.12
CA SER A 43 1.48 1.02 -17.52
C SER A 43 1.66 1.08 -19.04
N LYS A 44 1.98 2.27 -19.54
CA LYS A 44 2.22 2.55 -20.97
C LYS A 44 3.70 2.76 -21.31
N ASP A 45 4.54 2.87 -20.27
CA ASP A 45 6.00 2.99 -20.36
C ASP A 45 6.70 1.62 -20.21
N GLY A 46 8.02 1.61 -19.99
CA GLY A 46 8.79 0.40 -19.78
C GLY A 46 8.69 -0.23 -18.38
N THR A 47 7.74 0.18 -17.52
CA THR A 47 7.58 -0.31 -16.14
C THR A 47 7.61 -1.84 -16.06
N VAL A 48 6.82 -2.54 -16.89
CA VAL A 48 6.76 -4.02 -16.87
C VAL A 48 8.10 -4.65 -17.23
N ARG A 49 8.78 -4.11 -18.26
CA ARG A 49 10.08 -4.61 -18.69
C ARG A 49 11.13 -4.50 -17.57
N GLU A 50 11.17 -3.35 -16.90
CA GLU A 50 12.11 -3.12 -15.79
C GLU A 50 11.72 -3.92 -14.53
N ALA A 51 10.42 -4.13 -14.28
CA ALA A 51 9.94 -4.99 -13.21
C ALA A 51 10.36 -6.45 -13.42
N ILE A 52 10.24 -7.00 -14.63
CA ILE A 52 10.68 -8.36 -14.98
C ILE A 52 12.17 -8.51 -14.71
N LYS A 53 13.01 -7.62 -15.21
CA LYS A 53 14.46 -7.64 -14.94
C LYS A 53 14.79 -7.63 -13.45
N ALA A 54 14.02 -6.86 -12.69
CA ALA A 54 14.23 -6.71 -11.26
C ALA A 54 13.81 -7.95 -10.46
N VAL A 55 12.70 -8.62 -10.81
CA VAL A 55 12.29 -9.86 -10.13
C VAL A 55 13.22 -11.02 -10.48
N ASP A 56 13.79 -11.09 -11.68
CA ASP A 56 14.79 -12.10 -12.04
C ASP A 56 16.07 -11.96 -11.21
N ALA A 57 16.41 -10.74 -10.80
CA ALA A 57 17.52 -10.48 -9.89
C ALA A 57 17.24 -10.90 -8.42
N LEU A 58 15.97 -11.14 -8.04
CA LEU A 58 15.59 -11.70 -6.74
C LEU A 58 15.72 -13.23 -6.73
N SER A 59 16.93 -13.75 -6.92
CA SER A 59 17.18 -15.19 -7.15
C SER A 59 16.75 -16.12 -6.02
N SER A 60 16.61 -15.61 -4.78
CA SER A 60 16.30 -16.41 -3.58
C SER A 60 14.86 -16.18 -3.06
N ILE A 61 14.14 -15.20 -3.58
CA ILE A 61 12.77 -14.86 -3.16
C ILE A 61 11.83 -15.15 -4.32
N PRO A 62 10.81 -16.00 -4.16
CA PRO A 62 9.76 -16.15 -5.15
C PRO A 62 9.14 -14.80 -5.52
N ALA A 63 9.15 -14.48 -6.80
CA ALA A 63 8.66 -13.18 -7.26
C ALA A 63 7.95 -13.29 -8.60
N GLN A 64 6.91 -12.48 -8.77
CA GLN A 64 6.16 -12.42 -10.02
C GLN A 64 5.74 -10.99 -10.39
N VAL A 65 5.61 -10.78 -11.69
CA VAL A 65 5.01 -9.58 -12.27
C VAL A 65 3.65 -9.97 -12.82
N VAL A 66 2.63 -9.27 -12.38
CA VAL A 66 1.25 -9.48 -12.81
C VAL A 66 0.67 -8.17 -13.37
N ARG A 67 -0.33 -8.26 -14.21
CA ARG A 67 -1.05 -7.08 -14.73
C ARG A 67 -2.52 -7.16 -14.36
N ASN A 68 -3.05 -6.11 -13.78
CA ASN A 68 -4.48 -5.97 -13.56
C ASN A 68 -5.24 -6.08 -14.88
N SER A 69 -6.35 -6.81 -14.90
CA SER A 69 -7.16 -7.01 -16.11
C SER A 69 -7.73 -5.68 -16.66
N HIS A 70 -7.82 -4.67 -15.81
CA HIS A 70 -8.15 -3.29 -16.14
C HIS A 70 -7.29 -2.34 -15.31
N ASN A 71 -7.23 -1.05 -15.68
CA ASN A 71 -6.70 -0.05 -14.77
C ASN A 71 -7.70 0.13 -13.61
N TYR A 72 -7.34 -0.43 -12.45
CA TYR A 72 -8.16 -0.38 -11.23
C TYR A 72 -7.78 0.80 -10.30
N ASN A 73 -6.89 1.68 -10.73
CA ASN A 73 -6.25 2.67 -9.86
C ASN A 73 -5.52 2.03 -8.65
N LEU A 74 -5.11 2.85 -7.68
CA LEU A 74 -4.31 2.40 -6.55
C LEU A 74 -5.09 1.46 -5.63
N GLY A 75 -6.30 1.87 -5.22
CA GLY A 75 -7.13 1.09 -4.29
C GLY A 75 -7.57 -0.24 -4.89
N GLY A 76 -7.95 -0.26 -6.17
CA GLY A 76 -8.28 -1.50 -6.84
C GLY A 76 -7.09 -2.45 -7.00
N SER A 77 -5.87 -1.92 -7.16
CA SER A 77 -4.64 -2.74 -7.14
C SER A 77 -4.39 -3.34 -5.75
N HIS A 78 -4.70 -2.63 -4.66
CA HIS A 78 -4.67 -3.20 -3.31
C HIS A 78 -5.67 -4.35 -3.18
N LYS A 79 -6.89 -4.19 -3.68
CA LYS A 79 -7.94 -5.24 -3.61
C LYS A 79 -7.54 -6.49 -4.37
N SER A 80 -6.90 -6.36 -5.55
CA SER A 80 -6.39 -7.51 -6.30
C SER A 80 -5.29 -8.25 -5.54
N ALA A 81 -4.36 -7.52 -4.92
CA ALA A 81 -3.28 -8.09 -4.11
C ALA A 81 -3.80 -8.72 -2.80
N PHE A 82 -4.74 -8.09 -2.12
CA PHE A 82 -5.36 -8.62 -0.89
C PHE A 82 -6.15 -9.90 -1.17
N ARG A 83 -6.87 -9.96 -2.31
CA ARG A 83 -7.50 -11.20 -2.76
C ARG A 83 -6.47 -12.30 -2.96
N TYR A 84 -5.39 -12.03 -3.70
CA TYR A 84 -4.30 -12.98 -3.89
C TYR A 84 -3.69 -13.46 -2.57
N ALA A 85 -3.37 -12.53 -1.67
CA ALA A 85 -2.83 -12.85 -0.35
C ALA A 85 -3.75 -13.76 0.47
N ARG A 86 -5.06 -13.49 0.42
CA ARG A 86 -6.08 -14.31 1.07
C ARG A 86 -6.11 -15.73 0.51
N GLU A 87 -6.16 -15.88 -0.82
CA GLU A 87 -6.22 -17.15 -1.54
C GLU A 87 -4.96 -17.99 -1.32
N LYS A 88 -3.79 -17.35 -1.24
CA LYS A 88 -2.49 -18.01 -1.01
C LYS A 88 -2.14 -18.21 0.48
N GLY A 89 -3.02 -17.82 1.39
CA GLY A 89 -2.86 -18.07 2.82
C GLY A 89 -1.78 -17.21 3.47
N PHE A 90 -1.47 -16.02 2.96
CA PHE A 90 -0.55 -15.09 3.61
C PHE A 90 -1.13 -14.59 4.93
N THR A 91 -0.26 -14.40 5.92
CA THR A 91 -0.62 -13.84 7.23
C THR A 91 -0.49 -12.31 7.24
N HIS A 92 0.43 -11.77 6.47
CA HIS A 92 0.69 -10.33 6.36
C HIS A 92 0.96 -9.92 4.92
N VAL A 93 0.58 -8.68 4.61
CA VAL A 93 0.91 -8.01 3.35
C VAL A 93 1.69 -6.74 3.67
N ILE A 94 2.90 -6.64 3.14
CA ILE A 94 3.70 -5.42 3.13
C ILE A 94 3.40 -4.71 1.81
N VAL A 95 2.80 -3.54 1.87
CA VAL A 95 2.62 -2.67 0.71
C VAL A 95 3.85 -1.80 0.56
N LEU A 96 4.46 -1.80 -0.61
CA LEU A 96 5.59 -0.93 -0.98
C LEU A 96 5.32 -0.33 -2.36
N HIS A 97 5.12 0.97 -2.45
CA HIS A 97 4.86 1.62 -3.75
C HIS A 97 6.09 1.53 -4.67
N GLY A 98 5.84 1.29 -5.97
CA GLY A 98 6.87 1.11 -6.99
C GLY A 98 7.59 2.38 -7.45
N ASP A 99 7.28 3.53 -6.86
CA ASP A 99 7.79 4.86 -7.19
C ASP A 99 9.11 5.26 -6.46
N ASP A 100 9.72 4.32 -5.73
CA ASP A 100 10.97 4.48 -4.96
C ASP A 100 10.96 5.60 -3.90
N GLN A 101 9.79 6.03 -3.44
CA GLN A 101 9.69 7.09 -2.46
C GLN A 101 9.89 6.58 -1.01
N ALA A 102 9.47 5.34 -0.71
CA ALA A 102 9.64 4.72 0.60
C ALA A 102 10.78 3.69 0.61
N ASP A 103 11.41 3.48 1.76
CA ASP A 103 12.42 2.42 1.95
C ASP A 103 11.81 1.23 2.69
N ILE A 104 11.82 0.05 2.06
CA ILE A 104 11.31 -1.18 2.69
C ILE A 104 12.08 -1.54 3.98
N ASN A 105 13.33 -1.11 4.13
CA ASN A 105 14.10 -1.41 5.34
C ASN A 105 13.49 -0.77 6.60
N ASP A 106 12.63 0.22 6.48
CA ASP A 106 11.95 0.83 7.62
C ASP A 106 10.98 -0.16 8.33
N VAL A 107 10.54 -1.25 7.66
CA VAL A 107 9.74 -2.29 8.31
C VAL A 107 10.57 -3.28 9.12
N VAL A 108 11.88 -3.33 8.96
CA VAL A 108 12.73 -4.35 9.59
C VAL A 108 12.60 -4.30 11.12
N GLY A 109 12.81 -3.14 11.73
CA GLY A 109 12.68 -2.97 13.19
C GLY A 109 11.25 -3.23 13.70
N LEU A 110 10.24 -2.87 12.90
CA LEU A 110 8.83 -3.17 13.20
C LEU A 110 8.59 -4.69 13.29
N ILE A 111 9.12 -5.45 12.32
CA ILE A 111 8.96 -6.89 12.25
C ILE A 111 9.76 -7.58 13.36
N GLU A 112 11.02 -7.20 13.57
CA GLU A 112 11.90 -7.74 14.63
C GLU A 112 11.32 -7.56 16.03
N SER A 113 10.69 -6.41 16.29
CA SER A 113 10.01 -6.15 17.57
C SER A 113 8.72 -6.95 17.75
N GLY A 114 8.24 -7.64 16.72
CA GLY A 114 6.97 -8.35 16.71
C GLY A 114 5.74 -7.42 16.75
N ALA A 115 5.90 -6.12 16.42
CA ALA A 115 4.79 -5.17 16.42
C ALA A 115 3.71 -5.54 15.39
N HIS A 116 4.12 -6.04 14.22
CA HIS A 116 3.21 -6.52 13.16
C HIS A 116 2.26 -7.65 13.64
N ARG A 117 2.65 -8.47 14.62
CA ARG A 117 1.80 -9.54 15.19
C ARG A 117 0.81 -9.02 16.23
N ARG A 118 1.07 -7.85 16.82
CA ARG A 118 0.22 -7.22 17.85
C ARG A 118 -0.79 -6.23 17.30
N HIS A 119 -0.67 -5.90 16.01
CA HIS A 119 -1.52 -4.91 15.36
C HIS A 119 -2.09 -5.48 14.06
N ASP A 120 -3.33 -5.12 13.77
CA ASP A 120 -3.99 -5.47 12.51
C ASP A 120 -3.43 -4.66 11.33
N ALA A 121 -2.98 -3.43 11.62
CA ALA A 121 -2.32 -2.58 10.63
C ALA A 121 -1.19 -1.77 11.27
N CYS A 122 -0.02 -1.80 10.63
CA CYS A 122 1.10 -0.93 10.93
C CYS A 122 1.28 0.01 9.73
N LEU A 123 0.98 1.28 9.94
CA LEU A 123 0.93 2.28 8.88
C LEU A 123 2.20 3.13 8.91
N GLY A 124 2.91 3.18 7.80
CA GLY A 124 4.06 4.06 7.66
C GLY A 124 3.64 5.51 7.71
N ALA A 125 4.36 6.33 8.45
CA ALA A 125 4.04 7.74 8.60
C ALA A 125 5.26 8.62 8.28
N ARG A 126 5.05 9.55 7.35
CA ARG A 126 6.06 10.52 6.90
C ARG A 126 6.28 11.65 7.91
N PHE A 127 5.32 11.89 8.80
CA PHE A 127 5.26 13.10 9.62
C PHE A 127 5.42 12.81 11.11
N MET A 128 6.07 11.71 11.48
CA MET A 128 6.51 11.44 12.84
C MET A 128 7.88 12.06 13.10
N SER A 129 8.23 12.30 14.36
CA SER A 129 9.49 12.94 14.74
C SER A 129 10.75 12.16 14.30
N ALA A 130 10.64 10.84 14.16
CA ALA A 130 11.72 9.97 13.71
C ALA A 130 11.69 9.68 12.19
N SER A 131 10.77 10.30 11.44
CA SER A 131 10.69 10.13 9.99
C SER A 131 11.67 11.06 9.28
N GLU A 132 12.22 10.58 8.14
CA GLU A 132 13.11 11.38 7.31
C GLU A 132 12.38 11.78 6.02
N LEU A 133 12.32 13.10 5.76
CA LEU A 133 11.76 13.67 4.54
C LEU A 133 12.87 14.28 3.69
N LYS A 134 13.11 13.72 2.50
CA LYS A 134 14.10 14.24 1.53
C LYS A 134 13.37 14.82 0.31
N GLY A 135 13.64 16.09 0.00
CA GLY A 135 13.02 16.77 -1.16
C GLY A 135 11.56 17.21 -0.96
N TYR A 136 10.94 16.98 0.20
CA TYR A 136 9.53 17.24 0.43
C TYR A 136 9.23 18.73 0.68
N SER A 137 8.21 19.29 0.02
CA SER A 137 7.83 20.69 0.16
C SER A 137 7.29 21.01 1.56
N ARG A 138 7.83 22.08 2.20
CA ARG A 138 7.34 22.56 3.51
C ARG A 138 5.85 22.93 3.50
N PHE A 139 5.36 23.49 2.41
CA PHE A 139 3.94 23.81 2.26
C PHE A 139 3.07 22.55 2.25
N ARG A 140 3.48 21.51 1.52
CA ARG A 140 2.79 20.21 1.52
C ARG A 140 2.88 19.53 2.89
N THR A 141 4.01 19.64 3.58
CA THR A 141 4.15 19.15 4.95
C THR A 141 3.13 19.80 5.88
N LEU A 142 3.01 21.12 5.85
CA LEU A 142 2.02 21.84 6.65
C LEU A 142 0.59 21.41 6.31
N GLY A 143 0.26 21.29 5.02
CA GLY A 143 -1.06 20.83 4.57
C GLY A 143 -1.39 19.43 5.08
N ASN A 144 -0.42 18.49 5.02
CA ASN A 144 -0.61 17.14 5.56
C ASN A 144 -0.79 17.15 7.10
N HIS A 145 -0.06 17.97 7.84
CA HIS A 145 -0.28 18.11 9.29
C HIS A 145 -1.68 18.62 9.61
N VAL A 146 -2.21 19.59 8.84
CA VAL A 146 -3.59 20.08 9.01
C VAL A 146 -4.60 18.96 8.78
N PHE A 147 -4.44 18.17 7.70
CA PHE A 147 -5.32 17.04 7.45
C PHE A 147 -5.18 15.93 8.51
N ASN A 148 -3.98 15.60 8.96
CA ASN A 148 -3.76 14.63 10.03
C ASN A 148 -4.45 15.06 11.33
N LEU A 149 -4.38 16.36 11.67
CA LEU A 149 -5.08 16.91 12.83
C LEU A 149 -6.60 16.83 12.65
N LEU A 150 -7.12 17.22 11.48
CA LEU A 150 -8.55 17.12 11.16
C LEU A 150 -9.04 15.68 11.33
N PHE A 151 -8.36 14.70 10.70
CA PHE A 151 -8.76 13.29 10.79
C PHE A 151 -8.57 12.72 12.19
N THR A 152 -7.60 13.20 12.97
CA THR A 152 -7.48 12.90 14.40
C THR A 152 -8.73 13.35 15.16
N ALA A 153 -9.18 14.59 14.94
CA ALA A 153 -10.34 15.15 15.60
C ALA A 153 -11.65 14.42 15.23
N VAL A 154 -11.87 14.18 13.93
CA VAL A 154 -13.12 13.56 13.47
C VAL A 154 -13.20 12.05 13.74
N SER A 155 -12.06 11.34 13.75
CA SER A 155 -12.02 9.90 14.03
C SER A 155 -11.91 9.57 15.52
N GLY A 156 -11.47 10.55 16.35
CA GLY A 156 -11.20 10.33 17.77
C GLY A 156 -9.96 9.49 18.04
N ARG A 157 -9.11 9.25 17.03
CA ARG A 157 -7.85 8.48 17.15
C ARG A 157 -6.71 9.23 16.49
N ARG A 158 -5.54 9.22 17.14
CA ARG A 158 -4.38 9.95 16.61
C ARG A 158 -3.95 9.40 15.26
N VAL A 159 -3.95 10.27 14.24
CA VAL A 159 -3.54 9.99 12.87
C VAL A 159 -2.23 10.71 12.60
N HIS A 160 -1.20 9.98 12.19
CA HIS A 160 0.11 10.53 11.87
C HIS A 160 0.32 10.74 10.37
N ASP A 161 -0.38 9.97 9.54
CA ASP A 161 -0.39 10.09 8.09
C ASP A 161 -1.69 9.48 7.53
N LEU A 162 -2.29 10.10 6.51
CA LEU A 162 -3.51 9.60 5.85
C LEU A 162 -3.24 8.54 4.79
N GLY A 163 -1.99 8.35 4.42
CA GLY A 163 -1.60 7.33 3.44
C GLY A 163 -0.18 7.54 2.95
N SER A 164 0.68 6.59 3.27
CA SER A 164 2.03 6.48 2.75
C SER A 164 2.14 5.29 1.80
N GLY A 165 3.26 5.20 1.10
CA GLY A 165 3.56 4.10 0.18
C GLY A 165 4.14 2.85 0.86
N LEU A 166 4.25 2.82 2.21
CA LEU A 166 4.79 1.68 2.96
C LEU A 166 3.89 1.37 4.15
N ASN A 167 3.24 0.20 4.14
CA ASN A 167 2.33 -0.23 5.19
C ASN A 167 2.42 -1.75 5.37
N VAL A 168 2.07 -2.24 6.56
CA VAL A 168 1.97 -3.69 6.85
C VAL A 168 0.56 -3.97 7.36
N PHE A 169 -0.14 -4.88 6.70
CA PHE A 169 -1.48 -5.30 7.06
C PHE A 169 -1.49 -6.76 7.46
N ALA A 170 -2.05 -7.08 8.63
CA ALA A 170 -2.34 -8.44 9.03
C ALA A 170 -3.57 -8.99 8.31
N ARG A 171 -3.73 -10.31 8.29
CA ARG A 171 -4.84 -10.99 7.62
C ARG A 171 -6.22 -10.46 8.03
N SER A 172 -6.41 -10.12 9.28
CA SER A 172 -7.65 -9.52 9.80
C SER A 172 -8.03 -8.23 9.06
N ALA A 173 -7.05 -7.38 8.72
CA ALA A 173 -7.28 -6.13 8.05
C ALA A 173 -7.50 -6.30 6.53
N PHE A 174 -6.65 -7.07 5.84
CA PHE A 174 -6.77 -7.21 4.38
C PHE A 174 -7.85 -8.20 3.93
N CYS A 175 -8.36 -9.06 4.82
CA CYS A 175 -9.51 -9.92 4.56
C CYS A 175 -10.84 -9.30 4.99
N ASP A 176 -10.86 -8.07 5.49
CA ASP A 176 -12.09 -7.40 5.86
C ASP A 176 -12.96 -7.17 4.60
N GLU A 177 -14.23 -7.58 4.68
CA GLU A 177 -15.14 -7.56 3.54
C GLU A 177 -15.47 -6.13 3.06
N ASP A 178 -15.47 -5.15 3.96
CA ASP A 178 -15.77 -3.76 3.60
C ASP A 178 -14.69 -3.14 2.70
N VAL A 179 -13.46 -3.67 2.73
CA VAL A 179 -12.36 -3.23 1.85
C VAL A 179 -12.77 -3.28 0.38
N HIS A 180 -13.62 -4.24 0.00
CA HIS A 180 -14.12 -4.38 -1.36
C HIS A 180 -14.91 -3.13 -1.83
N PHE A 181 -15.62 -2.45 -0.93
CA PHE A 181 -16.49 -1.32 -1.22
C PHE A 181 -15.81 0.05 -1.10
N TYR A 182 -14.57 0.11 -0.62
CA TYR A 182 -13.81 1.37 -0.56
C TYR A 182 -13.43 1.86 -1.95
N ALA A 183 -13.16 3.16 -2.09
CA ALA A 183 -12.78 3.77 -3.37
C ALA A 183 -11.61 3.05 -4.04
N ASP A 184 -11.57 3.05 -5.37
CA ASP A 184 -10.49 2.42 -6.12
C ASP A 184 -9.29 3.34 -6.34
N ASP A 185 -9.43 4.64 -6.16
CA ASP A 185 -8.37 5.64 -6.37
C ASP A 185 -7.53 5.92 -5.09
N LEU A 186 -6.85 7.05 -5.04
CA LEU A 186 -6.02 7.46 -3.89
C LEU A 186 -6.81 7.65 -2.59
N ARG A 187 -8.15 7.79 -2.67
CA ARG A 187 -9.03 7.88 -1.50
C ARG A 187 -9.08 6.57 -0.70
N PHE A 188 -8.72 5.45 -1.33
CA PHE A 188 -8.69 4.13 -0.72
C PHE A 188 -8.02 4.13 0.66
N ASN A 189 -6.84 4.74 0.78
CA ASN A 189 -6.08 4.75 2.04
C ASN A 189 -6.86 5.44 3.16
N ILE A 190 -7.63 6.48 2.85
CA ILE A 190 -8.43 7.21 3.83
C ILE A 190 -9.63 6.36 4.27
N TYR A 191 -10.35 5.74 3.32
CA TYR A 191 -11.46 4.84 3.62
C TYR A 191 -11.00 3.63 4.44
N LEU A 192 -9.86 3.03 4.06
CA LEU A 192 -9.27 1.91 4.79
C LEU A 192 -8.92 2.31 6.23
N LEU A 193 -8.23 3.46 6.43
CA LEU A 193 -7.90 3.96 7.76
C LEU A 193 -9.15 4.20 8.61
N LEU A 194 -10.17 4.86 8.07
CA LEU A 194 -11.41 5.14 8.78
C LEU A 194 -12.20 3.86 9.09
N GLY A 195 -12.21 2.89 8.17
CA GLY A 195 -12.82 1.58 8.37
C GLY A 195 -12.15 0.79 9.49
N LEU A 196 -10.82 0.74 9.49
CA LEU A 196 -10.03 0.10 10.55
C LEU A 196 -10.30 0.76 11.92
N ILE A 197 -10.37 2.09 11.99
CA ILE A 197 -10.71 2.83 13.22
C ILE A 197 -12.13 2.51 13.67
N HIS A 198 -13.10 2.52 12.74
CA HIS A 198 -14.50 2.26 13.05
C HIS A 198 -14.72 0.86 13.62
N LYS A 199 -14.09 -0.14 13.04
CA LYS A 199 -14.12 -1.53 13.48
C LYS A 199 -13.22 -1.83 14.68
N LYS A 200 -12.53 -0.82 15.22
CA LYS A 200 -11.65 -0.89 16.39
C LYS A 200 -10.48 -1.86 16.21
N PHE A 201 -9.99 -2.02 14.99
CA PHE A 201 -8.76 -2.74 14.74
C PHE A 201 -7.59 -2.11 15.49
N GLN A 202 -6.61 -2.94 15.85
CA GLN A 202 -5.38 -2.47 16.48
C GLN A 202 -4.46 -1.87 15.40
N ILE A 203 -4.31 -0.54 15.44
CA ILE A 203 -3.50 0.22 14.48
C ILE A 203 -2.32 0.84 15.21
N THR A 204 -1.15 0.76 14.61
CA THR A 204 0.01 1.55 15.01
C THR A 204 0.59 2.31 13.81
N PHE A 205 1.31 3.39 14.08
CA PHE A 205 2.08 4.10 13.07
C PHE A 205 3.57 3.89 13.35
N PHE A 206 4.37 3.81 12.30
CA PHE A 206 5.82 3.75 12.40
C PHE A 206 6.48 4.79 11.48
N PRO A 207 7.62 5.35 11.89
CA PRO A 207 8.31 6.35 11.08
C PRO A 207 8.91 5.71 9.83
N ILE A 208 8.87 6.45 8.72
CA ILE A 208 9.46 6.01 7.45
C ILE A 208 10.36 7.10 6.87
N THR A 209 11.32 6.63 6.07
CA THR A 209 12.12 7.47 5.18
C THR A 209 11.33 7.68 3.89
N TRP A 210 11.19 8.96 3.49
CA TRP A 210 10.46 9.34 2.29
C TRP A 210 11.29 10.26 1.41
N LYS A 211 11.42 9.91 0.15
CA LYS A 211 12.13 10.72 -0.85
C LYS A 211 11.15 11.23 -1.89
N GLU A 212 11.25 12.50 -2.22
CA GLU A 212 10.49 13.08 -3.32
C GLU A 212 11.49 13.70 -4.31
N GLU A 213 11.85 12.91 -5.31
CA GLU A 213 12.66 13.34 -6.44
C GLU A 213 11.72 13.44 -7.65
N ASP A 214 11.65 14.62 -8.29
CA ASP A 214 11.03 14.88 -9.60
C ASP A 214 9.50 14.69 -9.78
N GLN A 215 8.68 14.91 -8.79
CA GLN A 215 7.23 14.95 -9.03
C GLN A 215 6.69 16.38 -9.21
N VAL A 216 6.52 16.79 -10.47
CA VAL A 216 5.78 17.99 -10.86
C VAL A 216 4.28 17.75 -10.75
N SER A 217 3.60 18.22 -9.70
CA SER A 217 2.15 18.28 -9.71
C SER A 217 1.53 19.23 -8.68
N ASN A 218 1.54 20.52 -8.99
CA ASN A 218 0.79 21.52 -8.21
C ASN A 218 -0.71 21.57 -8.57
N VAL A 219 -1.10 21.12 -9.76
CA VAL A 219 -2.48 21.25 -10.27
C VAL A 219 -3.47 20.27 -9.59
N ARG A 220 -3.00 19.13 -9.09
CA ARG A 220 -3.85 18.13 -8.44
C ARG A 220 -4.08 18.35 -6.95
N LEU A 221 -3.29 19.20 -6.29
CA LEU A 221 -3.38 19.39 -4.84
C LEU A 221 -4.75 19.92 -4.39
N TRP A 222 -5.31 20.91 -5.07
CA TRP A 222 -6.61 21.49 -4.73
C TRP A 222 -7.76 20.48 -4.88
N SER A 223 -7.77 19.71 -5.95
CA SER A 223 -8.83 18.72 -6.16
C SER A 223 -8.74 17.58 -5.15
N GLN A 224 -7.53 17.13 -4.82
CA GLN A 224 -7.31 16.12 -3.78
C GLN A 224 -7.70 16.64 -2.39
N SER A 225 -7.30 17.88 -2.03
CA SER A 225 -7.67 18.50 -0.75
C SER A 225 -9.18 18.61 -0.59
N ARG A 226 -9.91 19.04 -1.64
CA ARG A 226 -11.38 19.11 -1.61
C ARG A 226 -12.01 17.73 -1.42
N ARG A 227 -11.52 16.70 -2.12
CA ARG A 227 -12.01 15.32 -1.98
C ARG A 227 -11.72 14.78 -0.58
N THR A 228 -10.53 15.02 -0.04
CA THR A 228 -10.17 14.61 1.31
C THR A 228 -11.06 15.29 2.36
N LEU A 229 -11.33 16.59 2.18
CA LEU A 229 -12.24 17.32 3.07
C LEU A 229 -13.68 16.80 2.98
N SER A 230 -14.19 16.50 1.76
CA SER A 230 -15.53 15.93 1.61
C SER A 230 -15.67 14.58 2.34
N ILE A 231 -14.65 13.73 2.31
CA ILE A 231 -14.64 12.47 3.08
C ILE A 231 -14.76 12.74 4.58
N ALA A 232 -14.02 13.72 5.11
CA ALA A 232 -14.10 14.07 6.54
C ALA A 232 -15.48 14.57 6.93
N VAL A 233 -16.11 15.41 6.09
CA VAL A 233 -17.47 15.92 6.31
C VAL A 233 -18.47 14.78 6.28
N GLU A 234 -18.45 13.94 5.25
CA GLU A 234 -19.34 12.79 5.09
C GLU A 234 -19.21 11.80 6.27
N TYR A 235 -17.98 11.51 6.69
CA TYR A 235 -17.72 10.66 7.85
C TYR A 235 -18.35 11.19 9.15
N VAL A 236 -18.41 12.52 9.34
CA VAL A 236 -18.99 13.14 10.54
C VAL A 236 -20.51 13.22 10.43
N THR A 237 -21.03 13.66 9.27
CA THR A 237 -22.45 13.96 9.10
C THR A 237 -23.31 12.73 8.79
N GLU A 238 -22.73 11.73 8.09
CA GLU A 238 -23.47 10.57 7.59
C GLU A 238 -22.80 9.24 7.99
N ARG A 239 -22.21 9.16 9.17
CA ARG A 239 -21.35 8.04 9.62
C ARG A 239 -21.95 6.65 9.40
N LYS A 240 -23.26 6.48 9.61
CA LYS A 240 -23.92 5.17 9.41
C LYS A 240 -24.00 4.79 7.93
N ARG A 241 -24.18 5.77 7.07
CA ARG A 241 -24.25 5.61 5.62
C ARG A 241 -22.85 5.39 5.06
N PHE A 242 -21.86 6.16 5.53
CA PHE A 242 -20.46 6.11 5.11
C PHE A 242 -19.89 4.69 5.08
N PHE A 243 -20.19 3.84 6.05
CA PHE A 243 -19.69 2.46 6.10
C PHE A 243 -20.60 1.44 5.41
N LYS A 244 -21.72 1.85 4.84
CA LYS A 244 -22.66 0.95 4.13
C LYS A 244 -22.68 1.20 2.63
N GLU A 245 -22.16 2.34 2.18
CA GLU A 245 -22.13 2.70 0.77
C GLU A 245 -20.95 2.07 0.04
N ASP A 246 -21.20 1.88 -1.25
CA ASP A 246 -20.15 1.55 -2.21
C ASP A 246 -19.48 2.85 -2.68
N HIS A 247 -18.22 3.04 -2.28
CA HIS A 247 -17.43 4.23 -2.60
C HIS A 247 -16.62 4.10 -3.90
N ARG A 248 -16.82 3.00 -4.63
CA ARG A 248 -16.17 2.77 -5.92
C ARG A 248 -16.82 3.61 -7.00
N ASP A 249 -16.00 4.26 -7.82
CA ASP A 249 -16.52 4.99 -8.99
C ASP A 249 -17.09 4.03 -10.05
N VAL A 250 -16.55 2.79 -10.11
CA VAL A 250 -17.03 1.72 -10.99
C VAL A 250 -17.15 0.43 -10.17
N PRO A 251 -18.37 0.03 -9.76
CA PRO A 251 -18.59 -1.25 -9.08
C PRO A 251 -18.11 -2.44 -9.91
N ARG A 252 -17.42 -3.38 -9.26
CA ARG A 252 -16.87 -4.59 -9.87
C ARG A 252 -17.07 -5.78 -8.94
N ASP A 253 -17.40 -6.95 -9.50
CA ASP A 253 -17.57 -8.17 -8.71
C ASP A 253 -16.23 -8.69 -8.20
N ALA A 254 -15.17 -8.53 -8.98
CA ALA A 254 -13.83 -8.98 -8.65
C ALA A 254 -12.73 -8.09 -9.21
N TYR A 255 -11.60 -8.10 -8.54
CA TYR A 255 -10.34 -7.48 -8.97
C TYR A 255 -9.37 -8.60 -9.34
N SER A 256 -9.11 -8.80 -10.63
CA SER A 256 -8.28 -9.86 -11.16
C SER A 256 -7.03 -9.31 -11.83
N PHE A 257 -6.04 -10.17 -11.95
CA PHE A 257 -4.83 -9.89 -12.72
C PHE A 257 -4.36 -11.16 -13.44
N ASP A 258 -3.59 -10.96 -14.49
CA ASP A 258 -2.93 -12.01 -15.25
C ASP A 258 -1.43 -12.03 -14.91
N VAL A 259 -0.85 -13.22 -14.82
CA VAL A 259 0.60 -13.37 -14.58
C VAL A 259 1.33 -13.13 -15.90
N LEU A 260 2.24 -12.16 -15.88
CA LEU A 260 3.10 -11.85 -17.03
C LEU A 260 4.45 -12.59 -16.96
N HIS A 261 4.99 -12.74 -15.73
CA HIS A 261 6.30 -13.35 -15.52
C HIS A 261 6.44 -13.89 -14.10
N ARG A 262 7.24 -14.97 -13.94
CA ARG A 262 7.70 -15.50 -12.67
C ARG A 262 9.21 -15.71 -12.74
N ASN A 263 9.93 -15.43 -11.65
CA ASN A 263 11.33 -15.80 -11.57
C ASN A 263 11.51 -17.31 -11.27
N ALA A 264 12.72 -17.83 -11.41
CA ALA A 264 13.02 -19.26 -11.22
C ALA A 264 12.62 -19.77 -9.82
N ALA A 265 12.75 -18.94 -8.77
CA ALA A 265 12.35 -19.30 -7.41
C ALA A 265 10.83 -19.54 -7.30
N ALA A 266 10.01 -18.74 -8.00
CA ALA A 266 8.54 -18.89 -8.01
C ALA A 266 8.09 -20.09 -8.87
N GLU A 267 8.81 -20.39 -9.96
CA GLU A 267 8.51 -21.55 -10.82
C GLU A 267 8.75 -22.87 -10.08
N GLY A 268 9.83 -22.97 -9.30
CA GLY A 268 10.15 -24.16 -8.50
C GLY A 268 9.06 -24.51 -7.45
N MET A 269 8.32 -23.54 -6.95
CA MET A 269 7.21 -23.77 -6.00
C MET A 269 5.95 -24.32 -6.69
N SER A 270 5.73 -24.03 -7.97
CA SER A 270 4.56 -24.48 -8.74
C SER A 270 4.58 -25.96 -9.09
N THR A 271 5.74 -26.60 -9.06
CA THR A 271 5.92 -28.03 -9.46
C THR A 271 5.78 -29.01 -8.31
N HIS A 272 5.60 -28.54 -7.06
CA HIS A 272 5.54 -29.34 -5.85
C HIS A 272 4.25 -29.17 -5.04
N GLY A 273 3.20 -28.57 -5.62
CA GLY A 273 1.90 -28.29 -5.01
C GLY A 273 0.75 -29.17 -5.54
#